data_1cd7c72d7a7bb364dfc8267b14d7b955
#
_entry.id   1cd7c72d7a7bb364dfc8267b14d7b955
#
_cell.length_a   1.000
_cell.length_b   1.000
_cell.length_c   1.000
_cell.angle_alpha   90.00
_cell.angle_beta   90.00
_cell.angle_gamma   90.00
#
_symmetry.space_group_name_H-M   'P 1'
#
loop_
_entity.id
_entity.type
_entity.pdbx_description
1 polymer ?
#
loop_
_entity_poly.entity_id
_entity_poly.type
_entity_poly.pdbx_seq_one_letter_code
_entity_poly.pdbx_strand_id
1 'polypeptide(L)'
;MILGIPRETLKGETRVAATPKTVAQLIKLGYGVIIESGAGAKSSYPDADFVAAGATIGDVSQTWDAPVVAKINPPTSAEIAQLRDGAVLVSLIAPARSPELLAELSKRKVTVLAMDAVPRISRAQSLDVLSSMANIAGYRAVVEAANVFGSFFTGQVTAAGKVPPAKVLVAGAGVAGLAAIGTAKALGAIVRATDARPEVAEEVQSMGGEFLAVQVKDLVVSTDGYAKETSEDFNRAAAELYAEQAKDVDIIITPALIPGRPAPRLITEDMVASMKPGSVIVDMAAANGGNVAGSKPDALVVTANGVKIIGYTDLPGRLPTQASQLYGTNVVNLFKLLTPGKDGEVVLNLDDVVIRGMTVQKDGDVLWPPPPVLVSKAAAPAAPAAPVEDPAVKAAREAAQAKAKTAKQRVELVVAAALVILAVTFSPASFVGAFTVFALAVVVGFYVISGVAHSLHTPLMAQTNAISGIILVGALLQLGSTNIAVLSMSFIAATIASINIFGGFLVSYRMLSMFKREA
;
A
#
# COMPACT_ATOMS: atom_id res chain seq x y z
N MET A 1 -7.64 -21.97 23.85
CA MET A 1 -6.18 -22.27 23.99
C MET A 1 -5.40 -21.06 24.51
N ILE A 2 -4.15 -21.27 24.96
CA ILE A 2 -3.20 -20.18 25.29
C ILE A 2 -2.32 -19.89 24.07
N LEU A 3 -2.13 -18.61 23.75
CA LEU A 3 -1.25 -18.13 22.70
C LEU A 3 -0.04 -17.44 23.35
N GLY A 4 1.16 -17.98 23.13
CA GLY A 4 2.43 -17.42 23.59
C GLY A 4 3.03 -16.48 22.56
N ILE A 5 3.49 -15.31 23.02
CA ILE A 5 4.21 -14.32 22.22
C ILE A 5 5.61 -14.15 22.84
N PRO A 6 6.62 -14.84 22.32
CA PRO A 6 7.98 -14.74 22.82
C PRO A 6 8.64 -13.41 22.40
N ARG A 7 9.67 -13.05 23.13
CA ARG A 7 10.58 -11.98 22.72
C ARG A 7 11.46 -12.45 21.56
N GLU A 8 11.62 -11.61 20.57
CA GLU A 8 12.50 -11.90 19.44
C GLU A 8 13.97 -11.87 19.86
N THR A 9 14.70 -12.93 19.46
CA THR A 9 16.11 -13.13 19.82
C THR A 9 17.08 -12.76 18.71
N LEU A 10 16.58 -12.57 17.46
CA LEU A 10 17.41 -12.18 16.33
C LEU A 10 18.10 -10.84 16.62
N LYS A 11 19.42 -10.79 16.42
CA LYS A 11 20.20 -9.56 16.63
C LYS A 11 19.67 -8.43 15.75
N GLY A 12 19.34 -7.31 16.37
CA GLY A 12 18.81 -6.12 15.68
C GLY A 12 17.29 -6.11 15.57
N GLU A 13 16.59 -7.22 15.82
CA GLU A 13 15.12 -7.22 15.79
C GLU A 13 14.56 -6.34 16.92
N THR A 14 13.61 -5.51 16.54
CA THR A 14 12.98 -4.52 17.43
C THR A 14 11.48 -4.72 17.55
N ARG A 15 10.88 -5.52 16.67
CA ARG A 15 9.44 -5.76 16.59
C ARG A 15 9.00 -6.85 17.57
N VAL A 16 7.70 -6.94 17.80
CA VAL A 16 7.02 -8.01 18.53
C VAL A 16 5.79 -8.48 17.75
N ALA A 17 5.46 -9.77 17.84
CA ALA A 17 4.40 -10.37 17.01
C ALA A 17 2.98 -9.94 17.40
N ALA A 18 2.79 -9.36 18.58
CA ALA A 18 1.52 -8.79 19.03
C ALA A 18 1.74 -7.43 19.71
N THR A 19 0.70 -6.62 19.71
CA THR A 19 0.63 -5.33 20.43
C THR A 19 -0.54 -5.35 21.40
N PRO A 20 -0.64 -4.45 22.38
CA PRO A 20 -1.79 -4.39 23.26
C PRO A 20 -3.13 -4.39 22.52
N LYS A 21 -3.21 -3.65 21.41
CA LYS A 21 -4.41 -3.59 20.57
C LYS A 21 -4.74 -4.95 19.91
N THR A 22 -3.75 -5.68 19.42
CA THR A 22 -3.97 -7.00 18.80
C THR A 22 -4.20 -8.09 19.84
N VAL A 23 -3.61 -8.00 21.03
CA VAL A 23 -3.91 -8.86 22.18
C VAL A 23 -5.40 -8.79 22.53
N ALA A 24 -5.95 -7.58 22.67
CA ALA A 24 -7.38 -7.42 22.96
C ALA A 24 -8.29 -8.06 21.88
N GLN A 25 -7.81 -8.11 20.61
CA GLN A 25 -8.53 -8.78 19.53
C GLN A 25 -8.41 -10.31 19.59
N LEU A 26 -7.23 -10.84 19.96
CA LEU A 26 -7.01 -12.29 20.15
C LEU A 26 -7.83 -12.82 21.33
N ILE A 27 -7.93 -12.06 22.42
CA ILE A 27 -8.78 -12.40 23.58
C ILE A 27 -10.26 -12.46 23.15
N LYS A 28 -10.73 -11.56 22.29
CA LYS A 28 -12.09 -11.61 21.73
C LYS A 28 -12.36 -12.84 20.84
N LEU A 29 -11.29 -13.50 20.35
CA LEU A 29 -11.38 -14.78 19.64
C LEU A 29 -11.33 -15.98 20.59
N GLY A 30 -11.29 -15.78 21.92
CA GLY A 30 -11.31 -16.82 22.93
C GLY A 30 -9.91 -17.28 23.40
N TYR A 31 -8.82 -16.66 22.94
CA TYR A 31 -7.47 -17.03 23.39
C TYR A 31 -7.11 -16.38 24.73
N GLY A 32 -6.50 -17.15 25.63
CA GLY A 32 -5.64 -16.57 26.67
C GLY A 32 -4.31 -16.18 26.02
N VAL A 33 -3.79 -14.98 26.32
CA VAL A 33 -2.54 -14.51 25.71
C VAL A 33 -1.48 -14.36 26.79
N ILE A 34 -0.31 -14.98 26.58
CA ILE A 34 0.86 -14.83 27.43
C ILE A 34 1.99 -14.16 26.63
N ILE A 35 2.53 -13.08 27.17
CA ILE A 35 3.61 -12.30 26.56
C ILE A 35 4.89 -12.54 27.37
N GLU A 36 5.99 -12.88 26.74
CA GLU A 36 7.29 -12.93 27.41
C GLU A 36 7.67 -11.54 27.93
N SER A 37 8.09 -11.46 29.20
CA SER A 37 8.47 -10.20 29.82
C SER A 37 9.50 -9.42 28.97
N GLY A 38 9.21 -8.16 28.70
CA GLY A 38 10.01 -7.26 27.89
C GLY A 38 9.94 -7.50 26.39
N ALA A 39 9.06 -8.39 25.87
CA ALA A 39 8.95 -8.68 24.45
C ALA A 39 8.63 -7.43 23.60
N GLY A 40 7.78 -6.53 24.10
CA GLY A 40 7.39 -5.30 23.42
C GLY A 40 8.28 -4.09 23.69
N ALA A 41 9.27 -4.18 24.57
CA ALA A 41 10.04 -3.02 25.05
C ALA A 41 10.71 -2.22 23.92
N LYS A 42 11.31 -2.90 22.93
CA LYS A 42 11.95 -2.26 21.78
C LYS A 42 10.97 -1.65 20.78
N SER A 43 9.67 -2.02 20.87
CA SER A 43 8.57 -1.50 20.04
C SER A 43 7.77 -0.42 20.74
N SER A 44 8.24 0.08 21.89
CA SER A 44 7.53 1.04 22.75
C SER A 44 6.20 0.53 23.33
N TYR A 45 6.12 -0.78 23.59
CA TYR A 45 5.00 -1.43 24.27
C TYR A 45 5.51 -2.05 25.57
N PRO A 46 5.37 -1.36 26.72
CA PRO A 46 5.77 -1.90 28.02
C PRO A 46 4.83 -3.03 28.46
N ASP A 47 5.32 -3.91 29.32
CA ASP A 47 4.54 -5.05 29.85
C ASP A 47 3.20 -4.62 30.46
N ALA A 48 3.16 -3.45 31.11
CA ALA A 48 1.94 -2.91 31.72
C ALA A 48 0.81 -2.68 30.69
N ASP A 49 1.13 -2.28 29.47
CA ASP A 49 0.13 -2.06 28.42
C ASP A 49 -0.47 -3.39 27.93
N PHE A 50 0.32 -4.45 27.90
CA PHE A 50 -0.17 -5.79 27.59
C PHE A 50 -1.07 -6.32 28.68
N VAL A 51 -0.72 -6.11 29.96
CA VAL A 51 -1.56 -6.46 31.09
C VAL A 51 -2.89 -5.69 31.06
N ALA A 52 -2.85 -4.39 30.79
CA ALA A 52 -4.05 -3.58 30.63
C ALA A 52 -4.95 -4.05 29.47
N ALA A 53 -4.38 -4.66 28.43
CA ALA A 53 -5.11 -5.27 27.31
C ALA A 53 -5.65 -6.68 27.63
N GLY A 54 -5.34 -7.23 28.81
CA GLY A 54 -5.81 -8.52 29.30
C GLY A 54 -4.84 -9.69 29.10
N ALA A 55 -3.59 -9.45 28.70
CA ALA A 55 -2.57 -10.49 28.64
C ALA A 55 -1.96 -10.80 30.01
N THR A 56 -1.39 -11.99 30.15
CA THR A 56 -0.51 -12.37 31.26
C THR A 56 0.95 -12.18 30.82
N ILE A 57 1.79 -11.65 31.70
CA ILE A 57 3.24 -11.62 31.49
C ILE A 57 3.84 -12.91 32.03
N GLY A 58 4.65 -13.58 31.23
CA GLY A 58 5.31 -14.82 31.58
C GLY A 58 6.81 -14.78 31.34
N ASP A 59 7.49 -15.85 31.76
CA ASP A 59 8.87 -16.10 31.42
C ASP A 59 9.00 -16.83 30.07
N VAL A 60 10.23 -17.09 29.65
CA VAL A 60 10.56 -17.81 28.40
C VAL A 60 9.87 -19.17 28.35
N SER A 61 10.00 -19.96 29.44
CA SER A 61 9.47 -21.32 29.51
C SER A 61 7.95 -21.35 29.38
N GLN A 62 7.25 -20.49 30.14
CA GLN A 62 5.80 -20.39 30.10
C GLN A 62 5.27 -19.96 28.74
N THR A 63 6.00 -19.08 28.04
CA THR A 63 5.60 -18.56 26.73
C THR A 63 5.78 -19.59 25.64
N TRP A 64 6.90 -20.35 25.66
CA TRP A 64 7.20 -21.37 24.66
C TRP A 64 6.45 -22.68 24.88
N ASP A 65 6.01 -23.00 26.11
CA ASP A 65 5.16 -24.15 26.42
C ASP A 65 3.68 -23.93 26.04
N ALA A 66 3.33 -22.77 25.51
CA ALA A 66 1.97 -22.50 25.06
C ALA A 66 1.55 -23.43 23.90
N PRO A 67 0.27 -23.88 23.85
CA PRO A 67 -0.26 -24.68 22.73
C PRO A 67 -0.11 -24.03 21.37
N VAL A 68 -0.09 -22.71 21.34
CA VAL A 68 0.10 -21.90 20.14
C VAL A 68 1.18 -20.87 20.43
N VAL A 69 2.16 -20.74 19.54
CA VAL A 69 3.22 -19.73 19.65
C VAL A 69 3.24 -18.88 18.38
N ALA A 70 3.18 -17.56 18.53
CA ALA A 70 3.30 -16.64 17.40
C ALA A 70 4.50 -15.72 17.60
N LYS A 71 5.38 -15.69 16.60
CA LYS A 71 6.59 -14.84 16.57
C LYS A 71 6.81 -14.27 15.17
N ILE A 72 7.80 -13.42 15.01
CA ILE A 72 8.10 -12.79 13.71
C ILE A 72 9.10 -13.64 12.92
N ASN A 73 10.31 -13.77 13.45
CA ASN A 73 11.41 -14.41 12.73
C ASN A 73 11.34 -15.94 12.83
N PRO A 74 12.00 -16.68 11.91
CA PRO A 74 12.15 -18.13 12.04
C PRO A 74 12.72 -18.50 13.42
N PRO A 75 12.25 -19.61 14.02
CA PRO A 75 12.78 -20.04 15.30
C PRO A 75 14.21 -20.57 15.15
N THR A 76 15.02 -20.34 16.16
CA THR A 76 16.35 -20.98 16.31
C THR A 76 16.20 -22.41 16.81
N SER A 77 17.26 -23.25 16.68
CA SER A 77 17.25 -24.62 17.22
C SER A 77 16.96 -24.66 18.73
N ALA A 78 17.46 -23.67 19.48
CA ALA A 78 17.18 -23.57 20.93
C ALA A 78 15.70 -23.26 21.20
N GLU A 79 15.07 -22.45 20.37
CA GLU A 79 13.64 -22.13 20.45
C GLU A 79 12.76 -23.32 20.04
N ILE A 80 13.16 -24.04 18.97
CA ILE A 80 12.48 -25.28 18.54
C ILE A 80 12.46 -26.32 19.66
N ALA A 81 13.56 -26.45 20.42
CA ALA A 81 13.65 -27.39 21.53
C ALA A 81 12.68 -27.07 22.68
N GLN A 82 12.22 -25.83 22.80
CA GLN A 82 11.28 -25.39 23.84
C GLN A 82 9.81 -25.59 23.45
N LEU A 83 9.51 -25.77 22.15
CA LEU A 83 8.15 -26.03 21.70
C LEU A 83 7.64 -27.35 22.29
N ARG A 84 6.42 -27.34 22.82
CA ARG A 84 5.75 -28.58 23.25
C ARG A 84 5.33 -29.42 22.06
N ASP A 85 5.25 -30.73 22.23
CA ASP A 85 4.68 -31.61 21.21
C ASP A 85 3.19 -31.25 20.95
N GLY A 86 2.81 -31.22 19.68
CA GLY A 86 1.47 -30.81 19.27
C GLY A 86 1.22 -29.29 19.24
N ALA A 87 2.25 -28.46 19.50
CA ALA A 87 2.11 -27.01 19.40
C ALA A 87 1.90 -26.54 17.96
N VAL A 88 1.24 -25.38 17.82
CA VAL A 88 1.11 -24.64 16.56
C VAL A 88 2.07 -23.46 16.60
N LEU A 89 3.00 -23.41 15.67
CA LEU A 89 3.93 -22.29 15.46
C LEU A 89 3.47 -21.41 14.29
N VAL A 90 3.37 -20.11 14.52
CA VAL A 90 3.07 -19.10 13.50
C VAL A 90 4.25 -18.13 13.42
N SER A 91 4.96 -18.11 12.29
CA SER A 91 6.12 -17.20 12.08
C SER A 91 6.47 -17.06 10.60
N LEU A 92 7.42 -16.19 10.29
CA LEU A 92 8.13 -16.24 9.02
C LEU A 92 9.01 -17.49 9.01
N ILE A 93 9.03 -18.23 7.92
CA ILE A 93 9.79 -19.50 7.78
C ILE A 93 10.69 -19.48 6.56
N ALA A 94 10.32 -18.78 5.50
CA ALA A 94 10.96 -18.81 4.19
C ALA A 94 11.12 -20.24 3.65
N PRO A 95 10.05 -21.04 3.56
CA PRO A 95 10.14 -22.51 3.40
C PRO A 95 10.90 -22.93 2.13
N ALA A 96 10.82 -22.15 1.05
CA ALA A 96 11.58 -22.42 -0.19
C ALA A 96 13.11 -22.24 -0.04
N ARG A 97 13.56 -21.49 0.98
CA ARG A 97 14.99 -21.18 1.20
C ARG A 97 15.56 -21.79 2.47
N SER A 98 14.71 -22.40 3.29
CA SER A 98 15.07 -22.92 4.60
C SER A 98 14.73 -24.42 4.75
N PRO A 99 15.21 -25.31 3.84
CA PRO A 99 14.92 -26.74 3.91
C PRO A 99 15.45 -27.38 5.19
N GLU A 100 16.58 -26.89 5.72
CA GLU A 100 17.19 -27.36 6.95
C GLU A 100 16.34 -27.06 8.18
N LEU A 101 15.76 -25.86 8.23
CA LEU A 101 14.81 -25.46 9.27
C LEU A 101 13.55 -26.35 9.23
N LEU A 102 13.00 -26.62 8.04
CA LEU A 102 11.85 -27.52 7.90
C LEU A 102 12.21 -28.93 8.36
N ALA A 103 13.41 -29.44 8.02
CA ALA A 103 13.87 -30.74 8.46
C ALA A 103 14.11 -30.80 9.99
N GLU A 104 14.50 -29.70 10.61
CA GLU A 104 14.63 -29.62 12.07
C GLU A 104 13.26 -29.59 12.75
N LEU A 105 12.35 -28.76 12.26
CA LEU A 105 10.97 -28.68 12.75
C LEU A 105 10.23 -30.00 12.59
N SER A 106 10.48 -30.77 11.52
CA SER A 106 9.84 -32.07 11.29
C SER A 106 10.21 -33.14 12.30
N LYS A 107 11.33 -32.98 13.02
CA LYS A 107 11.71 -33.89 14.14
C LYS A 107 10.80 -33.67 15.36
N ARG A 108 10.05 -32.57 15.39
CA ARG A 108 9.07 -32.24 16.43
C ARG A 108 7.66 -32.46 15.89
N LYS A 109 6.76 -32.97 16.71
CA LYS A 109 5.34 -33.14 16.35
C LYS A 109 4.61 -31.80 16.48
N VAL A 110 5.05 -30.79 15.71
CA VAL A 110 4.47 -29.46 15.69
C VAL A 110 3.80 -29.15 14.37
N THR A 111 2.81 -28.29 14.39
CA THR A 111 2.19 -27.72 13.19
C THR A 111 2.77 -26.34 12.93
N VAL A 112 3.17 -26.03 11.70
CA VAL A 112 3.83 -24.77 11.35
C VAL A 112 3.07 -24.05 10.24
N LEU A 113 2.64 -22.82 10.56
CA LEU A 113 2.03 -21.89 9.61
C LEU A 113 3.03 -20.77 9.29
N ALA A 114 3.46 -20.74 8.02
CA ALA A 114 4.41 -19.74 7.52
C ALA A 114 3.66 -18.47 7.08
N MET A 115 3.87 -17.35 7.78
CA MET A 115 3.28 -16.06 7.47
C MET A 115 3.76 -15.48 6.12
N ASP A 116 4.89 -15.93 5.62
CA ASP A 116 5.46 -15.57 4.32
C ASP A 116 5.10 -16.55 3.18
N ALA A 117 4.28 -17.56 3.47
CA ALA A 117 3.72 -18.49 2.48
C ALA A 117 2.24 -18.22 2.17
N VAL A 118 1.74 -17.04 2.49
CA VAL A 118 0.37 -16.63 2.18
C VAL A 118 0.12 -16.68 0.68
N PRO A 119 -0.91 -17.40 0.19
CA PRO A 119 -1.22 -17.45 -1.23
C PRO A 119 -1.72 -16.11 -1.75
N ARG A 120 -1.30 -15.75 -2.97
CA ARG A 120 -1.62 -14.45 -3.59
C ARG A 120 -2.99 -14.42 -4.22
N ILE A 121 -4.01 -14.43 -3.39
CA ILE A 121 -5.41 -14.30 -3.77
C ILE A 121 -6.06 -13.19 -2.97
N SER A 122 -7.09 -12.53 -3.52
CA SER A 122 -7.75 -11.37 -2.91
C SER A 122 -8.23 -11.65 -1.48
N ARG A 123 -8.74 -12.85 -1.19
CA ARG A 123 -9.20 -13.25 0.14
C ARG A 123 -8.09 -13.31 1.18
N ALA A 124 -6.84 -13.56 0.77
CA ALA A 124 -5.68 -13.68 1.67
C ALA A 124 -4.94 -12.36 1.87
N GLN A 125 -5.30 -11.29 1.17
CA GLN A 125 -4.60 -10.00 1.20
C GLN A 125 -4.41 -9.45 2.61
N SER A 126 -5.39 -9.62 3.50
CA SER A 126 -5.30 -9.14 4.89
C SER A 126 -4.31 -9.91 5.77
N LEU A 127 -3.79 -11.05 5.27
CA LEU A 127 -2.78 -11.86 5.93
C LEU A 127 -1.37 -11.60 5.41
N ASP A 128 -1.22 -10.86 4.29
CA ASP A 128 0.05 -10.66 3.59
C ASP A 128 1.00 -9.74 4.39
N VAL A 129 1.81 -10.36 5.23
CA VAL A 129 2.82 -9.67 6.04
C VAL A 129 3.94 -9.10 5.17
N LEU A 130 4.24 -9.72 4.02
CA LEU A 130 5.30 -9.23 3.14
C LEU A 130 4.90 -7.88 2.54
N SER A 131 3.65 -7.74 2.10
CA SER A 131 3.12 -6.46 1.61
C SER A 131 3.02 -5.43 2.75
N SER A 132 2.58 -5.83 3.95
CA SER A 132 2.52 -4.92 5.10
C SER A 132 3.90 -4.35 5.46
N MET A 133 4.92 -5.22 5.50
CA MET A 133 6.31 -4.80 5.80
C MET A 133 6.94 -4.03 4.64
N ALA A 134 6.65 -4.40 3.38
CA ALA A 134 7.13 -3.67 2.21
C ALA A 134 6.62 -2.22 2.17
N ASN A 135 5.37 -1.97 2.56
CA ASN A 135 4.83 -0.61 2.66
C ASN A 135 5.62 0.23 3.66
N ILE A 136 5.86 -0.31 4.87
CA ILE A 136 6.68 0.37 5.90
C ILE A 136 8.11 0.61 5.40
N ALA A 137 8.70 -0.39 4.74
CA ALA A 137 10.05 -0.29 4.20
C ALA A 137 10.17 0.84 3.17
N GLY A 138 9.20 0.98 2.27
CA GLY A 138 9.15 2.06 1.28
C GLY A 138 9.06 3.45 1.92
N TYR A 139 8.19 3.61 2.91
CA TYR A 139 8.13 4.84 3.71
C TYR A 139 9.48 5.12 4.40
N ARG A 140 10.03 4.12 5.10
CA ARG A 140 11.28 4.29 5.85
C ARG A 140 12.49 4.56 4.96
N ALA A 141 12.54 3.99 3.77
CA ALA A 141 13.59 4.27 2.79
C ALA A 141 13.70 5.76 2.46
N VAL A 142 12.57 6.44 2.27
CA VAL A 142 12.54 7.88 2.03
C VAL A 142 12.99 8.66 3.26
N VAL A 143 12.56 8.26 4.46
CA VAL A 143 12.98 8.90 5.72
C VAL A 143 14.48 8.75 5.95
N GLU A 144 15.07 7.58 5.68
CA GLU A 144 16.51 7.36 5.76
C GLU A 144 17.26 8.21 4.74
N ALA A 145 16.75 8.29 3.50
CA ALA A 145 17.32 9.18 2.49
C ALA A 145 17.29 10.65 2.96
N ALA A 146 16.16 11.11 3.49
CA ALA A 146 16.01 12.47 3.99
C ALA A 146 16.96 12.79 5.15
N ASN A 147 17.20 11.82 6.02
CA ASN A 147 18.10 11.99 7.17
C ASN A 147 19.58 12.25 6.77
N VAL A 148 20.01 11.64 5.65
CA VAL A 148 21.43 11.78 5.20
C VAL A 148 21.60 12.73 4.02
N PHE A 149 20.53 13.12 3.36
CA PHE A 149 20.54 14.08 2.25
C PHE A 149 20.81 15.49 2.79
N GLY A 150 21.80 16.16 2.24
CA GLY A 150 22.26 17.47 2.73
C GLY A 150 21.43 18.67 2.24
N SER A 151 20.25 18.44 1.64
CA SER A 151 19.39 19.51 1.12
C SER A 151 17.91 19.25 1.44
N PHE A 152 17.02 20.16 1.07
CA PHE A 152 15.59 20.04 1.27
C PHE A 152 14.95 19.06 0.27
N PHE A 153 13.93 18.31 0.71
CA PHE A 153 13.07 17.58 -0.21
C PHE A 153 12.08 18.50 -0.94
N THR A 154 11.51 19.46 -0.22
CA THR A 154 10.58 20.44 -0.80
C THR A 154 11.31 21.66 -1.32
N GLY A 155 10.74 22.33 -2.32
CA GLY A 155 11.19 23.66 -2.71
C GLY A 155 11.00 24.67 -1.58
N GLN A 156 11.98 25.51 -1.35
CA GLN A 156 11.98 26.54 -0.30
C GLN A 156 12.26 27.94 -0.87
N VAL A 157 11.65 28.94 -0.24
CA VAL A 157 11.99 30.34 -0.44
C VAL A 157 12.51 30.89 0.89
N THR A 158 13.79 31.28 0.90
CA THR A 158 14.47 31.76 2.09
C THR A 158 14.92 33.21 1.90
N ALA A 159 15.36 33.85 2.96
CA ALA A 159 15.97 35.18 2.86
C ALA A 159 17.24 35.20 1.96
N ALA A 160 17.93 34.06 1.83
CA ALA A 160 19.10 33.88 0.97
C ALA A 160 18.74 33.46 -0.48
N GLY A 161 17.45 33.29 -0.82
CA GLY A 161 17.01 32.93 -2.15
C GLY A 161 16.18 31.67 -2.21
N LYS A 162 15.95 31.17 -3.43
CA LYS A 162 15.13 29.99 -3.71
C LYS A 162 15.98 28.73 -3.75
N VAL A 163 15.48 27.66 -3.13
CA VAL A 163 16.05 26.30 -3.23
C VAL A 163 15.06 25.43 -3.98
N PRO A 164 15.46 24.77 -5.08
CA PRO A 164 14.58 23.88 -5.82
C PRO A 164 14.26 22.61 -5.00
N PRO A 165 13.12 21.93 -5.27
CA PRO A 165 12.83 20.64 -4.65
C PRO A 165 13.80 19.56 -5.13
N ALA A 166 14.06 18.56 -4.28
CA ALA A 166 14.83 17.38 -4.64
C ALA A 166 14.11 16.56 -5.71
N LYS A 167 14.88 15.92 -6.59
CA LYS A 167 14.40 14.98 -7.59
C LYS A 167 14.67 13.56 -7.12
N VAL A 168 13.64 12.74 -7.05
CA VAL A 168 13.69 11.36 -6.57
C VAL A 168 13.30 10.40 -7.68
N LEU A 169 14.13 9.41 -7.96
CA LEU A 169 13.80 8.27 -8.82
C LEU A 169 13.47 7.05 -7.95
N VAL A 170 12.35 6.40 -8.22
CA VAL A 170 11.98 5.11 -7.64
C VAL A 170 12.01 4.04 -8.73
N ALA A 171 12.97 3.11 -8.63
CA ALA A 171 13.19 2.06 -9.62
C ALA A 171 12.44 0.76 -9.23
N GLY A 172 11.14 0.76 -9.44
CA GLY A 172 10.16 -0.28 -9.11
C GLY A 172 8.95 0.30 -8.39
N ALA A 173 7.75 0.08 -8.93
CA ALA A 173 6.49 0.61 -8.41
C ALA A 173 5.59 -0.50 -7.81
N GLY A 174 6.20 -1.47 -7.12
CA GLY A 174 5.49 -2.40 -6.25
C GLY A 174 5.05 -1.72 -4.94
N VAL A 175 4.56 -2.50 -3.97
CA VAL A 175 4.04 -1.97 -2.68
C VAL A 175 5.04 -1.01 -2.00
N ALA A 176 6.32 -1.41 -1.91
CA ALA A 176 7.36 -0.57 -1.33
C ALA A 176 7.64 0.68 -2.17
N GLY A 177 7.67 0.54 -3.50
CA GLY A 177 7.89 1.66 -4.41
C GLY A 177 6.77 2.69 -4.35
N LEU A 178 5.51 2.25 -4.38
CA LEU A 178 4.36 3.15 -4.25
C LEU A 178 4.35 3.89 -2.90
N ALA A 179 4.70 3.20 -1.81
CA ALA A 179 4.86 3.84 -0.51
C ALA A 179 5.99 4.88 -0.50
N ALA A 180 7.11 4.58 -1.17
CA ALA A 180 8.22 5.53 -1.32
C ALA A 180 7.81 6.75 -2.18
N ILE A 181 7.10 6.53 -3.30
CA ILE A 181 6.59 7.61 -4.17
C ILE A 181 5.69 8.55 -3.36
N GLY A 182 4.67 8.01 -2.68
CA GLY A 182 3.76 8.81 -1.87
C GLY A 182 4.45 9.58 -0.76
N THR A 183 5.42 8.95 -0.09
CA THR A 183 6.19 9.58 0.99
C THR A 183 7.09 10.70 0.46
N ALA A 184 7.85 10.46 -0.59
CA ALA A 184 8.73 11.47 -1.19
C ALA A 184 7.92 12.66 -1.73
N LYS A 185 6.75 12.38 -2.33
CA LYS A 185 5.82 13.41 -2.78
C LYS A 185 5.25 14.22 -1.63
N ALA A 186 4.88 13.58 -0.52
CA ALA A 186 4.39 14.25 0.69
C ALA A 186 5.46 15.17 1.31
N LEU A 187 6.74 14.81 1.18
CA LEU A 187 7.87 15.67 1.57
C LEU A 187 8.15 16.80 0.55
N GLY A 188 7.42 16.86 -0.56
CA GLY A 188 7.50 17.94 -1.53
C GLY A 188 8.54 17.74 -2.64
N ALA A 189 9.08 16.55 -2.82
CA ALA A 189 9.99 16.22 -3.90
C ALA A 189 9.29 16.13 -5.26
N ILE A 190 10.07 16.28 -6.34
CA ILE A 190 9.69 15.87 -7.70
C ILE A 190 10.00 14.39 -7.81
N VAL A 191 8.97 13.55 -7.94
CA VAL A 191 9.13 12.10 -7.93
C VAL A 191 8.89 11.53 -9.32
N ARG A 192 9.85 10.75 -9.79
CA ARG A 192 9.77 9.93 -11.00
C ARG A 192 9.84 8.47 -10.62
N ALA A 193 9.13 7.62 -11.33
CA ALA A 193 9.18 6.18 -11.09
C ALA A 193 9.13 5.40 -12.39
N THR A 194 9.72 4.22 -12.38
CA THR A 194 9.63 3.25 -13.48
C THR A 194 9.36 1.86 -12.94
N ASP A 195 8.73 1.02 -13.74
CA ASP A 195 8.47 -0.40 -13.44
C ASP A 195 8.45 -1.17 -14.76
N ALA A 196 8.73 -2.47 -14.71
CA ALA A 196 8.64 -3.35 -15.87
C ALA A 196 7.18 -3.59 -16.31
N ARG A 197 6.22 -3.30 -15.44
CA ARG A 197 4.79 -3.45 -15.66
C ARG A 197 4.17 -2.11 -16.04
N PRO A 198 3.73 -1.92 -17.30
CA PRO A 198 3.16 -0.64 -17.74
C PRO A 198 1.82 -0.30 -17.08
N GLU A 199 1.08 -1.31 -16.59
CA GLU A 199 -0.21 -1.15 -15.93
C GLU A 199 -0.13 -0.37 -14.60
N VAL A 200 1.04 -0.31 -13.95
CA VAL A 200 1.22 0.45 -12.70
C VAL A 200 1.37 1.96 -12.90
N ALA A 201 1.38 2.43 -14.15
CA ALA A 201 1.53 3.85 -14.47
C ALA A 201 0.44 4.71 -13.81
N GLU A 202 -0.81 4.24 -13.82
CA GLU A 202 -1.94 4.94 -13.19
C GLU A 202 -1.77 5.01 -11.67
N GLU A 203 -1.26 3.95 -11.04
CA GLU A 203 -0.99 3.91 -9.60
C GLU A 203 0.10 4.91 -9.22
N VAL A 204 1.20 4.97 -10.00
CA VAL A 204 2.28 5.95 -9.81
C VAL A 204 1.74 7.39 -9.91
N GLN A 205 0.93 7.67 -10.94
CA GLN A 205 0.35 8.99 -11.14
C GLN A 205 -0.63 9.35 -10.00
N SER A 206 -1.42 8.39 -9.53
CA SER A 206 -2.34 8.61 -8.41
C SER A 206 -1.62 8.94 -7.11
N MET A 207 -0.40 8.41 -6.92
CA MET A 207 0.48 8.74 -5.80
C MET A 207 1.25 10.06 -5.99
N GLY A 208 1.05 10.74 -7.13
CA GLY A 208 1.66 12.02 -7.46
C GLY A 208 3.06 11.94 -8.05
N GLY A 209 3.47 10.77 -8.54
CA GLY A 209 4.72 10.55 -9.28
C GLY A 209 4.52 10.66 -10.79
N GLU A 210 5.61 10.93 -11.51
CA GLU A 210 5.70 10.84 -12.97
C GLU A 210 6.19 9.44 -13.34
N PHE A 211 5.42 8.72 -14.18
CA PHE A 211 5.83 7.41 -14.64
C PHE A 211 6.71 7.53 -15.90
N LEU A 212 7.92 6.97 -15.81
CA LEU A 212 8.88 6.89 -16.91
C LEU A 212 8.75 5.51 -17.57
N ALA A 213 8.13 5.47 -18.74
CA ALA A 213 7.97 4.23 -19.48
C ALA A 213 9.29 3.82 -20.18
N VAL A 214 9.72 2.57 -19.97
CA VAL A 214 10.82 1.97 -20.73
C VAL A 214 10.33 1.65 -22.14
N GLN A 215 10.95 2.25 -23.15
CA GLN A 215 10.54 2.13 -24.56
C GLN A 215 11.11 0.84 -25.17
N VAL A 216 10.29 -0.18 -25.34
CA VAL A 216 10.62 -1.43 -26.06
C VAL A 216 9.51 -1.85 -27.00
N LYS A 217 9.87 -2.53 -28.10
CA LYS A 217 8.91 -2.93 -29.14
C LYS A 217 8.01 -4.08 -28.72
N ASP A 218 8.47 -4.97 -27.82
CA ASP A 218 7.74 -6.17 -27.38
C ASP A 218 7.75 -6.27 -25.85
N LEU A 219 6.66 -5.83 -25.20
CA LEU A 219 6.45 -6.00 -23.76
C LEU A 219 5.68 -7.30 -23.47
N VAL A 220 6.29 -8.22 -22.73
CA VAL A 220 5.59 -9.41 -22.20
C VAL A 220 4.92 -9.06 -20.88
N VAL A 221 3.59 -8.96 -20.90
CA VAL A 221 2.79 -8.66 -19.70
C VAL A 221 2.77 -9.87 -18.76
N SER A 222 3.04 -9.63 -17.48
CA SER A 222 2.97 -10.63 -16.40
C SER A 222 1.55 -10.70 -15.81
N THR A 223 1.09 -11.91 -15.45
CA THR A 223 -0.24 -12.14 -14.87
C THR A 223 -0.22 -12.45 -13.37
N ASP A 224 0.96 -12.50 -12.73
CA ASP A 224 1.16 -12.92 -11.33
C ASP A 224 1.55 -11.80 -10.38
N GLY A 225 1.51 -10.54 -10.84
CA GLY A 225 1.79 -9.34 -10.02
C GLY A 225 3.28 -9.07 -9.75
N TYR A 226 4.19 -9.92 -10.24
CA TYR A 226 5.63 -9.65 -10.28
C TYR A 226 6.09 -9.44 -11.72
N ALA A 227 7.16 -8.65 -11.88
CA ALA A 227 7.85 -8.60 -13.16
C ALA A 227 8.40 -10.01 -13.47
N LYS A 228 8.01 -10.58 -14.64
CA LYS A 228 8.68 -11.76 -15.19
C LYS A 228 10.12 -11.41 -15.55
N GLU A 229 10.93 -12.43 -15.87
CA GLU A 229 12.22 -12.19 -16.49
C GLU A 229 12.02 -11.26 -17.68
N THR A 230 12.61 -10.07 -17.57
CA THR A 230 12.54 -9.03 -18.57
C THR A 230 13.43 -9.43 -19.76
N SER A 231 13.02 -9.09 -20.98
CA SER A 231 13.84 -9.34 -22.17
C SER A 231 15.16 -8.57 -22.09
N GLU A 232 16.20 -9.05 -22.80
CA GLU A 232 17.48 -8.34 -22.89
C GLU A 232 17.31 -6.91 -23.45
N ASP A 233 16.40 -6.72 -24.41
CA ASP A 233 16.08 -5.41 -24.95
C ASP A 233 15.46 -4.48 -23.92
N PHE A 234 14.57 -5.02 -23.07
CA PHE A 234 14.02 -4.25 -21.96
C PHE A 234 15.10 -3.86 -20.96
N ASN A 235 15.97 -4.81 -20.58
CA ASN A 235 17.05 -4.56 -19.63
C ASN A 235 18.01 -3.49 -20.13
N ARG A 236 18.33 -3.51 -21.43
CA ARG A 236 19.18 -2.49 -22.07
C ARG A 236 18.51 -1.11 -22.04
N ALA A 237 17.26 -1.02 -22.48
CA ALA A 237 16.52 0.24 -22.50
C ALA A 237 16.30 0.80 -21.07
N ALA A 238 16.04 -0.07 -20.10
CA ALA A 238 15.95 0.32 -18.68
C ALA A 238 17.29 0.83 -18.15
N ALA A 239 18.40 0.19 -18.51
CA ALA A 239 19.74 0.64 -18.09
C ALA A 239 20.08 2.02 -18.69
N GLU A 240 19.72 2.29 -19.94
CA GLU A 240 19.88 3.60 -20.57
C GLU A 240 19.05 4.67 -19.82
N LEU A 241 17.80 4.37 -19.51
CA LEU A 241 16.93 5.25 -18.72
C LEU A 241 17.52 5.53 -17.32
N TYR A 242 18.00 4.51 -16.61
CA TYR A 242 18.64 4.69 -15.31
C TYR A 242 19.91 5.53 -15.41
N ALA A 243 20.73 5.34 -16.43
CA ALA A 243 21.94 6.11 -16.66
C ALA A 243 21.66 7.59 -16.95
N GLU A 244 20.58 7.89 -17.68
CA GLU A 244 20.13 9.26 -17.91
C GLU A 244 19.61 9.89 -16.62
N GLN A 245 18.73 9.19 -15.89
CA GLN A 245 18.16 9.69 -14.65
C GLN A 245 19.21 9.89 -13.56
N ALA A 246 20.21 9.01 -13.44
CA ALA A 246 21.27 9.11 -12.45
C ALA A 246 22.04 10.46 -12.52
N LYS A 247 22.16 11.05 -13.70
CA LYS A 247 22.82 12.38 -13.89
C LYS A 247 21.96 13.54 -13.39
N ASP A 248 20.62 13.37 -13.37
CA ASP A 248 19.68 14.47 -13.07
C ASP A 248 19.10 14.40 -11.65
N VAL A 249 18.87 13.20 -11.11
CA VAL A 249 18.21 13.04 -9.81
C VAL A 249 19.18 13.24 -8.64
N ASP A 250 18.62 13.53 -7.48
CA ASP A 250 19.37 13.72 -6.24
C ASP A 250 19.28 12.48 -5.35
N ILE A 251 18.19 11.70 -5.51
CA ILE A 251 17.91 10.51 -4.71
C ILE A 251 17.42 9.38 -5.60
N ILE A 252 17.92 8.16 -5.39
CA ILE A 252 17.42 6.93 -6.03
C ILE A 252 16.99 5.95 -4.95
N ILE A 253 15.79 5.37 -5.11
CA ILE A 253 15.28 4.29 -4.24
C ILE A 253 15.05 3.07 -5.11
N THR A 254 15.67 1.93 -4.74
CA THR A 254 15.59 0.70 -5.51
C THR A 254 14.92 -0.40 -4.69
N PRO A 255 13.58 -0.55 -4.80
CA PRO A 255 12.83 -1.58 -4.08
C PRO A 255 12.71 -2.90 -4.86
N ALA A 256 13.42 -3.08 -5.98
CA ALA A 256 13.26 -4.22 -6.86
C ALA A 256 13.78 -5.50 -6.21
N LEU A 257 12.87 -6.42 -5.90
CA LEU A 257 13.15 -7.72 -5.32
C LEU A 257 12.37 -8.81 -6.05
N ILE A 258 13.07 -9.88 -6.43
CA ILE A 258 12.45 -11.08 -6.99
C ILE A 258 12.49 -12.15 -5.90
N PRO A 259 11.35 -12.60 -5.36
CA PRO A 259 11.31 -13.60 -4.32
C PRO A 259 12.06 -14.88 -4.72
N GLY A 260 12.93 -15.36 -3.82
CA GLY A 260 13.68 -16.60 -4.03
C GLY A 260 14.89 -16.51 -4.97
N ARG A 261 15.19 -15.33 -5.52
CA ARG A 261 16.36 -15.10 -6.42
C ARG A 261 17.21 -13.93 -5.91
N PRO A 262 18.49 -13.86 -6.33
CA PRO A 262 19.31 -12.67 -6.12
C PRO A 262 18.64 -11.43 -6.74
N ALA A 263 18.82 -10.28 -6.10
CA ALA A 263 18.29 -9.02 -6.60
C ALA A 263 18.94 -8.63 -7.94
N PRO A 264 18.17 -8.11 -8.91
CA PRO A 264 18.74 -7.64 -10.16
C PRO A 264 19.62 -6.41 -9.92
N ARG A 265 20.75 -6.31 -10.62
CA ARG A 265 21.60 -5.12 -10.60
C ARG A 265 21.00 -4.06 -11.51
N LEU A 266 20.43 -3.00 -10.91
CA LEU A 266 19.78 -1.91 -11.63
C LEU A 266 20.69 -0.70 -11.81
N ILE A 267 21.45 -0.34 -10.77
CA ILE A 267 22.33 0.82 -10.76
C ILE A 267 23.79 0.33 -10.77
N THR A 268 24.48 0.60 -11.85
CA THR A 268 25.87 0.21 -12.08
C THR A 268 26.85 1.18 -11.41
N GLU A 269 28.14 0.81 -11.37
CA GLU A 269 29.17 1.65 -10.81
C GLU A 269 29.33 2.98 -11.58
N ASP A 270 29.24 2.94 -12.91
CA ASP A 270 29.28 4.13 -13.76
C ASP A 270 28.10 5.07 -13.52
N MET A 271 26.90 4.53 -13.28
CA MET A 271 25.73 5.33 -12.91
C MET A 271 25.94 6.02 -11.57
N VAL A 272 26.44 5.29 -10.56
CA VAL A 272 26.78 5.87 -9.25
C VAL A 272 27.83 6.96 -9.39
N ALA A 273 28.88 6.73 -10.20
CA ALA A 273 29.95 7.70 -10.45
C ALA A 273 29.43 8.96 -11.17
N SER A 274 28.36 8.83 -11.97
CA SER A 274 27.75 9.95 -12.71
C SER A 274 26.82 10.83 -11.87
N MET A 275 26.43 10.37 -10.67
CA MET A 275 25.55 11.14 -9.78
C MET A 275 26.28 12.34 -9.16
N LYS A 276 25.52 13.36 -8.80
CA LYS A 276 26.03 14.56 -8.13
C LYS A 276 26.61 14.21 -6.75
N PRO A 277 27.70 14.85 -6.32
CA PRO A 277 28.19 14.73 -4.94
C PRO A 277 27.09 15.08 -3.93
N GLY A 278 26.97 14.26 -2.86
CA GLY A 278 25.92 14.42 -1.86
C GLY A 278 24.58 13.74 -2.20
N SER A 279 24.43 13.19 -3.40
CA SER A 279 23.28 12.35 -3.76
C SER A 279 23.16 11.12 -2.86
N VAL A 280 21.95 10.58 -2.74
CA VAL A 280 21.65 9.43 -1.88
C VAL A 280 21.01 8.30 -2.69
N ILE A 281 21.45 7.07 -2.47
CA ILE A 281 20.81 5.87 -3.00
C ILE A 281 20.37 5.02 -1.82
N VAL A 282 19.12 4.54 -1.83
CA VAL A 282 18.64 3.54 -0.87
C VAL A 282 18.41 2.24 -1.60
N ASP A 283 19.28 1.28 -1.32
CA ASP A 283 19.20 -0.09 -1.83
C ASP A 283 18.38 -0.96 -0.88
N MET A 284 17.10 -1.12 -1.16
CA MET A 284 16.20 -1.92 -0.31
C MET A 284 16.40 -3.43 -0.51
N ALA A 285 17.18 -3.84 -1.50
CA ALA A 285 17.47 -5.24 -1.81
C ALA A 285 18.87 -5.70 -1.31
N ALA A 286 19.56 -4.89 -0.51
CA ALA A 286 20.93 -5.15 -0.06
C ALA A 286 21.11 -6.52 0.61
N ALA A 287 20.11 -7.02 1.36
CA ALA A 287 20.12 -8.37 1.95
C ALA A 287 20.15 -9.51 0.93
N ASN A 288 19.74 -9.25 -0.33
CA ASN A 288 19.63 -10.25 -1.40
C ASN A 288 20.61 -9.98 -2.56
N GLY A 289 21.78 -9.44 -2.27
CA GLY A 289 22.81 -9.12 -3.24
C GLY A 289 22.78 -7.69 -3.79
N GLY A 290 21.71 -6.94 -3.51
CA GLY A 290 21.56 -5.50 -3.81
C GLY A 290 21.28 -5.17 -5.27
N ASN A 291 20.52 -4.10 -5.46
CA ASN A 291 20.24 -3.50 -6.77
C ASN A 291 21.33 -2.51 -7.21
N VAL A 292 22.22 -2.10 -6.31
CA VAL A 292 23.16 -0.98 -6.49
C VAL A 292 24.60 -1.47 -6.37
N ALA A 293 25.46 -1.09 -7.31
CA ALA A 293 26.89 -1.36 -7.21
C ALA A 293 27.48 -0.63 -5.99
N GLY A 294 28.32 -1.34 -5.23
CA GLY A 294 28.95 -0.80 -4.02
C GLY A 294 28.07 -0.78 -2.78
N SER A 295 26.80 -1.20 -2.88
CA SER A 295 25.92 -1.40 -1.71
C SER A 295 26.45 -2.49 -0.79
N LYS A 296 26.35 -2.27 0.52
CA LYS A 296 26.72 -3.25 1.55
C LYS A 296 25.57 -3.42 2.55
N PRO A 297 25.22 -4.67 2.90
CA PRO A 297 24.20 -4.94 3.90
C PRO A 297 24.49 -4.20 5.22
N ASP A 298 23.46 -3.62 5.81
CA ASP A 298 23.46 -2.89 7.08
C ASP A 298 24.47 -1.74 7.20
N ALA A 299 24.92 -1.20 6.07
CA ALA A 299 25.89 -0.12 6.04
C ALA A 299 25.40 1.10 5.26
N LEU A 300 25.93 2.27 5.66
CA LEU A 300 25.98 3.48 4.87
C LEU A 300 27.38 3.57 4.25
N VAL A 301 27.46 3.49 2.93
CA VAL A 301 28.71 3.61 2.16
C VAL A 301 28.76 5.00 1.53
N VAL A 302 29.89 5.67 1.64
CA VAL A 302 30.16 6.94 0.93
C VAL A 302 31.18 6.65 -0.16
N THR A 303 30.83 6.92 -1.40
CA THR A 303 31.69 6.70 -2.56
C THR A 303 32.75 7.80 -2.72
N ALA A 304 33.74 7.58 -3.59
CA ALA A 304 34.80 8.56 -3.83
C ALA A 304 34.29 9.90 -4.38
N ASN A 305 33.19 9.89 -5.15
CA ASN A 305 32.51 11.10 -5.63
C ASN A 305 31.48 11.67 -4.65
N GLY A 306 31.41 11.15 -3.41
CA GLY A 306 30.55 11.68 -2.35
C GLY A 306 29.09 11.24 -2.39
N VAL A 307 28.73 10.23 -3.21
CA VAL A 307 27.40 9.60 -3.20
C VAL A 307 27.25 8.70 -1.99
N LYS A 308 26.12 8.76 -1.31
CA LYS A 308 25.80 7.98 -0.11
C LYS A 308 24.89 6.83 -0.48
N ILE A 309 25.32 5.58 -0.23
CA ILE A 309 24.55 4.37 -0.51
C ILE A 309 24.11 3.75 0.82
N ILE A 310 22.81 3.69 1.06
CA ILE A 310 22.18 3.08 2.23
C ILE A 310 21.76 1.66 1.87
N GLY A 311 22.35 0.65 2.55
CA GLY A 311 22.03 -0.76 2.36
C GLY A 311 21.38 -1.39 3.60
N TYR A 312 20.54 -0.66 4.35
CA TYR A 312 19.90 -1.20 5.55
C TYR A 312 18.94 -2.32 5.21
N THR A 313 19.12 -3.49 5.84
CA THR A 313 18.42 -4.72 5.50
C THR A 313 17.06 -4.85 6.21
N ASP A 314 16.86 -4.20 7.35
CA ASP A 314 15.62 -4.21 8.12
C ASP A 314 15.03 -2.80 8.27
N LEU A 315 14.54 -2.26 7.17
CA LEU A 315 13.84 -0.97 7.18
C LEU A 315 12.53 -1.00 7.99
N PRO A 316 11.72 -2.09 7.99
CA PRO A 316 10.53 -2.17 8.84
C PRO A 316 10.84 -2.14 10.33
N GLY A 317 11.90 -2.81 10.79
CA GLY A 317 12.32 -2.80 12.20
C GLY A 317 12.77 -1.42 12.70
N ARG A 318 13.07 -0.49 11.79
CA ARG A 318 13.35 0.93 12.12
C ARG A 318 12.09 1.76 12.37
N LEU A 319 10.90 1.14 12.28
CA LEU A 319 9.59 1.66 12.70
C LEU A 319 8.89 0.61 13.56
N PRO A 320 9.49 0.19 14.69
CA PRO A 320 9.10 -1.02 15.39
C PRO A 320 7.66 -0.99 15.90
N THR A 321 7.19 0.14 16.42
CA THR A 321 5.82 0.30 16.92
C THR A 321 4.78 0.05 15.82
N GLN A 322 4.95 0.69 14.66
CA GLN A 322 4.02 0.54 13.55
C GLN A 322 4.13 -0.83 12.88
N ALA A 323 5.36 -1.33 12.73
CA ALA A 323 5.61 -2.64 12.13
C ALA A 323 5.02 -3.78 12.98
N SER A 324 5.19 -3.73 14.30
CA SER A 324 4.57 -4.68 15.24
C SER A 324 3.04 -4.62 15.18
N GLN A 325 2.46 -3.41 15.08
CA GLN A 325 1.01 -3.26 14.98
C GLN A 325 0.47 -3.89 13.69
N LEU A 326 1.12 -3.68 12.53
CA LEU A 326 0.66 -4.26 11.26
C LEU A 326 0.89 -5.77 11.23
N TYR A 327 2.07 -6.25 11.66
CA TYR A 327 2.34 -7.68 11.76
C TYR A 327 1.32 -8.37 12.68
N GLY A 328 1.11 -7.86 13.89
CA GLY A 328 0.14 -8.39 14.82
C GLY A 328 -1.30 -8.37 14.27
N THR A 329 -1.64 -7.38 13.43
CA THR A 329 -2.95 -7.35 12.73
C THR A 329 -3.05 -8.47 11.69
N ASN A 330 -1.98 -8.75 10.92
CA ASN A 330 -1.95 -9.90 10.01
C ASN A 330 -2.10 -11.21 10.79
N VAL A 331 -1.43 -11.35 11.94
CA VAL A 331 -1.57 -12.52 12.84
C VAL A 331 -3.01 -12.65 13.32
N VAL A 332 -3.64 -11.58 13.81
CA VAL A 332 -5.07 -11.60 14.21
C VAL A 332 -5.97 -12.04 13.07
N ASN A 333 -5.71 -11.59 11.84
CA ASN A 333 -6.51 -11.99 10.69
C ASN A 333 -6.34 -13.49 10.36
N LEU A 334 -5.14 -14.06 10.55
CA LEU A 334 -4.95 -15.49 10.48
C LEU A 334 -5.76 -16.22 11.57
N PHE A 335 -5.69 -15.78 12.81
CA PHE A 335 -6.44 -16.40 13.90
C PHE A 335 -7.97 -16.28 13.76
N LYS A 336 -8.49 -15.21 13.12
CA LYS A 336 -9.91 -15.14 12.73
C LYS A 336 -10.30 -16.26 11.76
N LEU A 337 -9.39 -16.63 10.85
CA LEU A 337 -9.62 -17.72 9.89
C LEU A 337 -9.52 -19.09 10.59
N LEU A 338 -8.56 -19.23 11.51
CA LEU A 338 -8.33 -20.47 12.26
C LEU A 338 -9.34 -20.72 13.39
N THR A 339 -10.12 -19.71 13.81
CA THR A 339 -11.02 -19.79 14.96
C THR A 339 -12.44 -19.31 14.58
N PRO A 340 -13.14 -20.04 13.70
CA PRO A 340 -14.47 -19.64 13.23
C PRO A 340 -15.50 -19.62 14.38
N GLY A 341 -15.31 -20.45 15.43
CA GLY A 341 -16.16 -20.49 16.63
C GLY A 341 -15.92 -19.35 17.63
N LYS A 342 -14.82 -18.61 17.48
CA LYS A 342 -14.35 -17.61 18.48
C LYS A 342 -14.25 -18.17 19.91
N ASP A 343 -13.88 -19.42 20.01
CA ASP A 343 -13.79 -20.23 21.23
C ASP A 343 -12.33 -20.44 21.71
N GLY A 344 -11.38 -19.84 20.98
CA GLY A 344 -9.95 -19.97 21.27
C GLY A 344 -9.36 -21.31 20.83
N GLU A 345 -10.06 -22.07 19.99
CA GLU A 345 -9.58 -23.33 19.45
C GLU A 345 -9.14 -23.17 17.99
N VAL A 346 -7.97 -23.76 17.66
CA VAL A 346 -7.42 -23.73 16.31
C VAL A 346 -8.05 -24.82 15.47
N VAL A 347 -8.75 -24.44 14.39
CA VAL A 347 -9.31 -25.35 13.39
C VAL A 347 -8.48 -25.26 12.11
N LEU A 348 -7.70 -26.32 11.82
CA LEU A 348 -6.87 -26.45 10.62
C LEU A 348 -7.68 -27.13 9.50
N ASN A 349 -8.43 -26.35 8.75
CA ASN A 349 -9.12 -26.83 7.56
C ASN A 349 -8.15 -26.77 6.35
N LEU A 350 -7.54 -27.90 5.99
CA LEU A 350 -6.62 -27.98 4.85
C LEU A 350 -7.31 -27.96 3.48
N ASP A 351 -8.64 -28.04 3.41
CA ASP A 351 -9.40 -27.81 2.17
C ASP A 351 -9.49 -26.31 1.86
N ASP A 352 -9.28 -25.44 2.85
CA ASP A 352 -9.15 -24.01 2.64
C ASP A 352 -7.78 -23.70 2.02
N VAL A 353 -7.79 -23.13 0.80
CA VAL A 353 -6.60 -22.82 0.01
C VAL A 353 -5.62 -21.91 0.77
N VAL A 354 -6.11 -20.98 1.61
CA VAL A 354 -5.28 -20.06 2.37
C VAL A 354 -4.58 -20.80 3.50
N ILE A 355 -5.34 -21.55 4.30
CA ILE A 355 -4.78 -22.35 5.40
C ILE A 355 -3.82 -23.40 4.85
N ARG A 356 -4.19 -24.11 3.77
CA ARG A 356 -3.32 -25.11 3.13
C ARG A 356 -2.03 -24.48 2.60
N GLY A 357 -2.11 -23.29 1.99
CA GLY A 357 -0.94 -22.59 1.46
C GLY A 357 0.05 -22.19 2.53
N MET A 358 -0.46 -21.75 3.69
CA MET A 358 0.36 -21.31 4.82
C MET A 358 0.86 -22.47 5.69
N THR A 359 0.20 -23.64 5.69
CA THR A 359 0.59 -24.79 6.49
C THR A 359 1.75 -25.51 5.80
N VAL A 360 2.96 -25.28 6.28
CA VAL A 360 4.18 -25.88 5.73
C VAL A 360 4.54 -27.22 6.38
N GLN A 361 4.00 -27.45 7.59
CA GLN A 361 4.15 -28.69 8.35
C GLN A 361 2.92 -28.93 9.22
N LYS A 362 2.49 -30.18 9.35
CA LYS A 362 1.40 -30.60 10.25
C LYS A 362 1.83 -31.86 11.01
N ASP A 363 1.79 -31.79 12.34
CA ASP A 363 2.11 -32.90 13.27
C ASP A 363 3.48 -33.56 12.99
N GLY A 364 4.43 -32.81 12.42
CA GLY A 364 5.76 -33.28 12.02
C GLY A 364 5.89 -33.60 10.53
N ASP A 365 4.80 -33.80 9.81
CA ASP A 365 4.82 -34.09 8.36
C ASP A 365 4.99 -32.80 7.56
N VAL A 366 6.00 -32.74 6.68
CA VAL A 366 6.25 -31.59 5.80
C VAL A 366 5.23 -31.57 4.67
N LEU A 367 4.49 -30.48 4.56
CA LEU A 367 3.44 -30.24 3.56
C LEU A 367 3.87 -29.23 2.47
N TRP A 368 5.11 -28.77 2.50
CA TRP A 368 5.68 -27.85 1.51
C TRP A 368 6.30 -28.61 0.33
N PRO A 369 6.13 -28.18 -0.95
CA PRO A 369 5.30 -27.05 -1.37
C PRO A 369 3.78 -27.34 -1.35
N PRO A 370 2.93 -26.30 -1.22
CA PRO A 370 1.48 -26.46 -1.32
C PRO A 370 1.09 -26.84 -2.75
N PRO A 371 -0.07 -27.49 -2.95
CA PRO A 371 -0.64 -27.71 -4.28
C PRO A 371 -0.77 -26.39 -5.03
N PRO A 372 -0.58 -26.38 -6.36
CA PRO A 372 -0.79 -25.18 -7.16
C PRO A 372 -2.22 -24.65 -6.94
N VAL A 373 -2.33 -23.36 -6.59
CA VAL A 373 -3.64 -22.73 -6.53
C VAL A 373 -4.11 -22.53 -7.96
N LEU A 374 -5.11 -23.31 -8.36
CA LEU A 374 -5.85 -23.05 -9.59
C LEU A 374 -6.64 -21.75 -9.36
N VAL A 375 -6.00 -20.60 -9.61
CA VAL A 375 -6.72 -19.35 -9.70
C VAL A 375 -7.66 -19.55 -10.89
N SER A 376 -8.95 -19.77 -10.60
CA SER A 376 -9.96 -19.66 -11.64
C SER A 376 -9.75 -18.27 -12.23
N LYS A 377 -9.22 -18.21 -13.45
CA LYS A 377 -9.29 -16.99 -14.25
C LYS A 377 -10.75 -16.60 -14.19
N ALA A 378 -11.07 -15.51 -13.50
CA ALA A 378 -12.29 -14.80 -13.82
C ALA A 378 -12.24 -14.69 -15.34
N ALA A 379 -13.16 -15.39 -15.98
CA ALA A 379 -13.24 -15.39 -17.42
C ALA A 379 -13.45 -13.92 -17.82
N ALA A 380 -12.36 -13.26 -18.17
CA ALA A 380 -12.48 -12.15 -19.08
C ALA A 380 -13.23 -12.75 -20.28
N PRO A 381 -14.34 -12.15 -20.74
CA PRO A 381 -14.99 -12.62 -21.94
C PRO A 381 -13.91 -12.77 -22.99
N ALA A 382 -13.76 -13.98 -23.54
CA ALA A 382 -12.83 -14.22 -24.61
C ALA A 382 -13.25 -13.30 -25.77
N ALA A 383 -12.61 -12.16 -25.87
CA ALA A 383 -12.60 -11.41 -27.11
C ALA A 383 -11.88 -12.31 -28.12
N PRO A 384 -12.47 -12.56 -29.29
CA PRO A 384 -11.79 -13.27 -30.36
C PRO A 384 -10.45 -12.58 -30.59
N ALA A 385 -9.39 -13.36 -30.73
CA ALA A 385 -8.07 -12.84 -31.09
C ALA A 385 -8.23 -11.96 -32.33
N ALA A 386 -8.18 -10.65 -32.13
CA ALA A 386 -8.15 -9.72 -33.24
C ALA A 386 -6.84 -9.93 -34.00
N PRO A 387 -6.88 -9.95 -35.32
CA PRO A 387 -5.68 -9.98 -36.13
C PRO A 387 -4.76 -8.84 -35.70
N VAL A 388 -3.45 -9.08 -35.68
CA VAL A 388 -2.42 -8.08 -35.37
C VAL A 388 -2.63 -6.91 -36.33
N GLU A 389 -3.19 -5.81 -35.83
CA GLU A 389 -3.39 -4.59 -36.61
C GLU A 389 -2.02 -3.96 -36.95
N ASP A 390 -1.83 -3.59 -38.19
CA ASP A 390 -0.68 -2.83 -38.68
C ASP A 390 -0.50 -1.56 -37.82
N PRO A 391 0.69 -1.26 -37.29
CA PRO A 391 0.97 -0.08 -36.47
C PRO A 391 0.46 1.24 -37.07
N ALA A 392 0.45 1.35 -38.40
CA ALA A 392 -0.09 2.51 -39.12
C ALA A 392 -1.61 2.60 -39.00
N VAL A 393 -2.32 1.47 -39.00
CA VAL A 393 -3.78 1.39 -38.83
C VAL A 393 -4.18 1.71 -37.40
N LYS A 394 -3.38 1.26 -36.42
CA LYS A 394 -3.57 1.58 -34.98
C LYS A 394 -3.41 3.08 -34.71
N ALA A 395 -2.36 3.70 -35.24
CA ALA A 395 -2.12 5.14 -35.08
C ALA A 395 -3.22 5.97 -35.77
N ALA A 396 -3.71 5.54 -36.94
CA ALA A 396 -4.83 6.19 -37.63
C ALA A 396 -6.14 6.06 -36.82
N ARG A 397 -6.38 4.91 -36.18
CA ARG A 397 -7.55 4.67 -35.33
C ARG A 397 -7.52 5.50 -34.05
N GLU A 398 -6.37 5.58 -33.39
CA GLU A 398 -6.19 6.42 -32.18
C GLU A 398 -6.36 7.90 -32.51
N ALA A 399 -5.81 8.36 -33.65
CA ALA A 399 -6.03 9.73 -34.14
C ALA A 399 -7.50 10.00 -34.52
N ALA A 400 -8.20 9.02 -35.08
CA ALA A 400 -9.62 9.12 -35.40
C ALA A 400 -10.47 9.13 -34.12
N GLN A 401 -10.14 8.31 -33.11
CA GLN A 401 -10.82 8.30 -31.80
C GLN A 401 -10.58 9.61 -31.03
N ALA A 402 -9.37 10.15 -31.04
CA ALA A 402 -9.08 11.46 -30.46
C ALA A 402 -9.87 12.58 -31.13
N LYS A 403 -9.95 12.58 -32.47
CA LYS A 403 -10.78 13.52 -33.23
C LYS A 403 -12.27 13.36 -32.93
N ALA A 404 -12.77 12.11 -32.83
CA ALA A 404 -14.16 11.82 -32.49
C ALA A 404 -14.51 12.28 -31.06
N LYS A 405 -13.60 12.06 -30.09
CA LYS A 405 -13.75 12.52 -28.70
C LYS A 405 -13.82 14.07 -28.65
N THR A 406 -12.91 14.74 -29.36
CA THR A 406 -12.91 16.20 -29.44
C THR A 406 -14.15 16.74 -30.16
N ALA A 407 -14.60 16.07 -31.24
CA ALA A 407 -15.85 16.44 -31.92
C ALA A 407 -17.07 16.25 -31.02
N LYS A 408 -17.16 15.14 -30.27
CA LYS A 408 -18.22 14.89 -29.29
C LYS A 408 -18.25 15.97 -28.20
N GLN A 409 -17.10 16.31 -27.63
CA GLN A 409 -16.99 17.38 -26.63
C GLN A 409 -17.42 18.74 -27.19
N ARG A 410 -17.07 19.06 -28.45
CA ARG A 410 -17.53 20.29 -29.12
C ARG A 410 -19.04 20.30 -29.31
N VAL A 411 -19.64 19.18 -29.72
CA VAL A 411 -21.09 19.07 -29.88
C VAL A 411 -21.79 19.24 -28.53
N GLU A 412 -21.30 18.59 -27.47
CA GLU A 412 -21.83 18.75 -26.11
C GLU A 412 -21.75 20.20 -25.64
N LEU A 413 -20.64 20.90 -25.91
CA LEU A 413 -20.48 22.32 -25.58
C LEU A 413 -21.45 23.21 -26.35
N VAL A 414 -21.62 22.96 -27.66
CA VAL A 414 -22.57 23.72 -28.50
C VAL A 414 -24.01 23.49 -28.07
N VAL A 415 -24.38 22.25 -27.73
CA VAL A 415 -25.71 21.92 -27.23
C VAL A 415 -25.94 22.61 -25.88
N ALA A 416 -24.98 22.56 -24.97
CA ALA A 416 -25.07 23.24 -23.68
C ALA A 416 -25.22 24.78 -23.87
N ALA A 417 -24.43 25.39 -24.74
CA ALA A 417 -24.52 26.80 -25.05
C ALA A 417 -25.87 27.16 -25.67
N ALA A 418 -26.38 26.35 -26.59
CA ALA A 418 -27.71 26.56 -27.21
C ALA A 418 -28.83 26.48 -26.16
N LEU A 419 -28.76 25.52 -25.23
CA LEU A 419 -29.74 25.41 -24.15
C LEU A 419 -29.69 26.61 -23.20
N VAL A 420 -28.51 27.14 -22.89
CA VAL A 420 -28.34 28.34 -22.07
C VAL A 420 -28.92 29.57 -22.79
N ILE A 421 -28.64 29.75 -24.09
CA ILE A 421 -29.18 30.83 -24.91
C ILE A 421 -30.71 30.75 -24.96
N LEU A 422 -31.27 29.57 -25.17
CA LEU A 422 -32.70 29.31 -25.19
C LEU A 422 -33.34 29.66 -23.83
N ALA A 423 -32.72 29.19 -22.73
CA ALA A 423 -33.19 29.48 -21.38
C ALA A 423 -33.20 30.99 -21.07
N VAL A 424 -32.11 31.69 -21.48
CA VAL A 424 -32.03 33.15 -21.25
C VAL A 424 -33.04 33.93 -22.13
N THR A 425 -33.23 33.50 -23.40
CA THR A 425 -34.12 34.22 -24.34
C THR A 425 -35.60 34.13 -23.99
N PHE A 426 -36.02 32.98 -23.43
CA PHE A 426 -37.43 32.74 -23.11
C PHE A 426 -37.78 32.94 -21.62
N SER A 427 -36.82 33.40 -20.80
CA SER A 427 -37.02 33.59 -19.36
C SER A 427 -37.37 35.07 -19.02
N PRO A 428 -38.14 35.31 -17.94
CA PRO A 428 -38.39 36.66 -17.42
C PRO A 428 -37.08 37.34 -16.99
N ALA A 429 -37.02 38.68 -17.09
CA ALA A 429 -35.80 39.44 -16.75
C ALA A 429 -35.31 39.22 -15.31
N SER A 430 -36.21 38.95 -14.37
CA SER A 430 -35.88 38.58 -12.98
C SER A 430 -35.12 37.24 -12.87
N PHE A 431 -35.43 36.28 -13.74
CA PHE A 431 -34.75 34.99 -13.81
C PHE A 431 -33.35 35.11 -14.41
N VAL A 432 -33.17 35.94 -15.44
CA VAL A 432 -31.87 36.13 -16.10
C VAL A 432 -30.83 36.64 -15.13
N GLY A 433 -31.16 37.56 -14.24
CA GLY A 433 -30.27 38.06 -13.20
C GLY A 433 -29.81 36.95 -12.23
N ALA A 434 -30.79 36.19 -11.69
CA ALA A 434 -30.51 35.09 -10.78
C ALA A 434 -29.68 33.96 -11.46
N PHE A 435 -29.99 33.64 -12.72
CA PHE A 435 -29.28 32.64 -13.51
C PHE A 435 -27.83 33.05 -13.80
N THR A 436 -27.60 34.34 -14.10
CA THR A 436 -26.23 34.86 -14.32
C THR A 436 -25.36 34.70 -13.06
N VAL A 437 -25.92 35.08 -11.89
CA VAL A 437 -25.23 34.90 -10.61
C VAL A 437 -24.95 33.43 -10.34
N PHE A 438 -25.90 32.54 -10.59
CA PHE A 438 -25.74 31.08 -10.44
C PHE A 438 -24.65 30.55 -11.36
N ALA A 439 -24.66 30.88 -12.65
CA ALA A 439 -23.66 30.44 -13.61
C ALA A 439 -22.25 30.92 -13.22
N LEU A 440 -22.12 32.18 -12.81
CA LEU A 440 -20.85 32.71 -12.33
C LEU A 440 -20.37 31.99 -11.05
N ALA A 441 -21.28 31.73 -10.11
CA ALA A 441 -20.95 30.99 -8.87
C ALA A 441 -20.48 29.57 -9.16
N VAL A 442 -21.10 28.87 -10.13
CA VAL A 442 -20.66 27.52 -10.57
C VAL A 442 -19.25 27.57 -11.15
N VAL A 443 -18.97 28.52 -12.05
CA VAL A 443 -17.64 28.65 -12.67
C VAL A 443 -16.58 28.97 -11.61
N VAL A 444 -16.80 29.95 -10.76
CA VAL A 444 -15.89 30.33 -9.68
C VAL A 444 -15.70 29.15 -8.71
N GLY A 445 -16.79 28.49 -8.30
CA GLY A 445 -16.77 27.34 -7.41
C GLY A 445 -15.96 26.19 -7.96
N PHE A 446 -16.08 25.89 -9.27
CA PHE A 446 -15.31 24.87 -9.94
C PHE A 446 -13.80 25.16 -9.88
N TYR A 447 -13.38 26.38 -10.22
CA TYR A 447 -11.96 26.77 -10.15
C TYR A 447 -11.42 26.79 -8.72
N VAL A 448 -12.22 27.22 -7.76
CA VAL A 448 -11.82 27.20 -6.34
C VAL A 448 -11.62 25.76 -5.85
N ILE A 449 -12.57 24.86 -6.14
CA ILE A 449 -12.50 23.46 -5.67
C ILE A 449 -11.36 22.69 -6.37
N SER A 450 -11.18 22.90 -7.69
CA SER A 450 -10.10 22.22 -8.44
C SER A 450 -8.70 22.64 -8.02
N GLY A 451 -8.55 23.82 -7.39
CA GLY A 451 -7.28 24.29 -6.83
C GLY A 451 -6.97 23.82 -5.40
N VAL A 452 -7.89 23.10 -4.75
CA VAL A 452 -7.69 22.62 -3.37
C VAL A 452 -6.92 21.32 -3.35
N ALA A 453 -6.01 21.16 -2.37
CA ALA A 453 -5.25 19.91 -2.19
C ALA A 453 -6.19 18.72 -1.94
N HIS A 454 -5.85 17.56 -2.53
CA HIS A 454 -6.69 16.33 -2.51
C HIS A 454 -7.07 15.88 -1.09
N SER A 455 -6.18 16.09 -0.11
CA SER A 455 -6.42 15.78 1.31
C SER A 455 -7.56 16.59 1.94
N LEU A 456 -7.90 17.73 1.37
CA LEU A 456 -8.98 18.62 1.84
C LEU A 456 -10.29 18.43 1.06
N HIS A 457 -10.30 17.66 -0.04
CA HIS A 457 -11.52 17.42 -0.82
C HIS A 457 -12.62 16.76 0.01
N THR A 458 -12.30 15.75 0.81
CA THR A 458 -13.32 15.04 1.61
C THR A 458 -13.92 15.91 2.72
N PRO A 459 -13.15 16.67 3.51
CA PRO A 459 -13.70 17.65 4.44
C PRO A 459 -14.53 18.75 3.75
N LEU A 460 -14.10 19.22 2.57
CA LEU A 460 -14.84 20.23 1.80
C LEU A 460 -16.15 19.67 1.23
N MET A 461 -16.17 18.44 0.72
CA MET A 461 -17.40 17.75 0.29
C MET A 461 -18.40 17.62 1.44
N ALA A 462 -17.95 17.39 2.66
CA ALA A 462 -18.81 17.35 3.83
C ALA A 462 -19.39 18.72 4.19
N GLN A 463 -18.61 19.79 4.05
CA GLN A 463 -19.07 21.17 4.26
C GLN A 463 -20.04 21.62 3.17
N THR A 464 -19.85 21.21 1.91
CA THR A 464 -20.78 21.53 0.81
C THR A 464 -22.14 20.85 0.98
N ASN A 465 -22.25 19.78 1.77
CA ASN A 465 -23.55 19.20 2.12
C ASN A 465 -24.42 20.13 2.96
N ALA A 466 -23.84 21.12 3.65
CA ALA A 466 -24.60 22.18 4.31
C ALA A 466 -25.40 23.05 3.29
N ILE A 467 -24.89 23.19 2.05
CA ILE A 467 -25.58 23.89 0.97
C ILE A 467 -26.87 23.14 0.56
N SER A 468 -26.86 21.80 0.65
CA SER A 468 -28.08 20.99 0.45
C SER A 468 -29.20 21.34 1.44
N GLY A 469 -28.87 21.92 2.60
CA GLY A 469 -29.84 22.44 3.55
C GLY A 469 -30.66 23.60 2.99
N ILE A 470 -30.05 24.46 2.18
CA ILE A 470 -30.75 25.57 1.52
C ILE A 470 -31.76 25.03 0.48
N ILE A 471 -31.33 23.98 -0.27
CA ILE A 471 -32.20 23.30 -1.25
C ILE A 471 -33.37 22.64 -0.52
N LEU A 472 -33.12 21.99 0.61
CA LEU A 472 -34.15 21.38 1.44
C LEU A 472 -35.21 22.42 1.90
N VAL A 473 -34.76 23.56 2.43
CA VAL A 473 -35.67 24.63 2.86
C VAL A 473 -36.48 25.17 1.66
N GLY A 474 -35.84 25.41 0.52
CA GLY A 474 -36.53 25.84 -0.70
C GLY A 474 -37.58 24.83 -1.18
N ALA A 475 -37.26 23.55 -1.13
CA ALA A 475 -38.17 22.47 -1.50
C ALA A 475 -39.35 22.37 -0.51
N LEU A 476 -39.10 22.47 0.80
CA LEU A 476 -40.14 22.42 1.84
C LEU A 476 -41.14 23.57 1.68
N LEU A 477 -40.69 24.81 1.32
CA LEU A 477 -41.55 25.95 1.08
C LEU A 477 -42.50 25.73 -0.11
N GLN A 478 -42.12 24.89 -1.07
CA GLN A 478 -42.94 24.60 -2.26
C GLN A 478 -43.87 23.38 -2.09
N LEU A 479 -43.76 22.61 -1.00
CA LEU A 479 -44.66 21.47 -0.72
C LEU A 479 -46.11 21.91 -0.47
N GLY A 480 -46.37 23.19 -0.17
CA GLY A 480 -47.70 23.76 -0.07
C GLY A 480 -48.35 24.18 -1.40
N SER A 481 -47.67 23.94 -2.55
CA SER A 481 -48.17 24.33 -3.86
C SER A 481 -49.40 23.50 -4.29
N THR A 482 -50.39 24.15 -4.86
CA THR A 482 -51.56 23.48 -5.46
C THR A 482 -51.27 22.86 -6.82
N ASN A 483 -50.11 23.15 -7.41
CA ASN A 483 -49.67 22.57 -8.68
C ASN A 483 -48.97 21.23 -8.42
N ILE A 484 -49.57 20.13 -8.91
CA ILE A 484 -49.08 18.76 -8.73
C ILE A 484 -47.65 18.58 -9.24
N ALA A 485 -47.25 19.23 -10.34
CA ALA A 485 -45.91 19.15 -10.88
C ALA A 485 -44.88 19.78 -9.92
N VAL A 486 -45.19 20.97 -9.37
CA VAL A 486 -44.36 21.65 -8.38
C VAL A 486 -44.26 20.85 -7.11
N LEU A 487 -45.37 20.30 -6.61
CA LEU A 487 -45.44 19.46 -5.42
C LEU A 487 -44.56 18.21 -5.57
N SER A 488 -44.67 17.48 -6.69
CA SER A 488 -43.92 16.28 -6.97
C SER A 488 -42.40 16.56 -7.08
N MET A 489 -42.02 17.60 -7.80
CA MET A 489 -40.62 18.02 -7.92
C MET A 489 -40.03 18.44 -6.57
N SER A 490 -40.77 19.15 -5.76
CA SER A 490 -40.37 19.62 -4.43
C SER A 490 -40.19 18.43 -3.47
N PHE A 491 -41.08 17.44 -3.53
CA PHE A 491 -40.95 16.21 -2.74
C PHE A 491 -39.69 15.44 -3.10
N ILE A 492 -39.39 15.24 -4.39
CA ILE A 492 -38.19 14.60 -4.88
C ILE A 492 -36.92 15.37 -4.44
N ALA A 493 -36.93 16.71 -4.63
CA ALA A 493 -35.81 17.57 -4.24
C ALA A 493 -35.58 17.54 -2.73
N ALA A 494 -36.60 17.57 -1.90
CA ALA A 494 -36.50 17.47 -0.44
C ALA A 494 -35.93 16.12 -0.02
N THR A 495 -36.37 15.02 -0.66
CA THR A 495 -35.86 13.68 -0.37
C THR A 495 -34.38 13.55 -0.71
N ILE A 496 -33.96 13.97 -1.91
CA ILE A 496 -32.56 13.91 -2.35
C ILE A 496 -31.67 14.79 -1.47
N ALA A 497 -32.10 15.99 -1.16
CA ALA A 497 -31.37 16.92 -0.29
C ALA A 497 -31.20 16.35 1.12
N SER A 498 -32.23 15.72 1.69
CA SER A 498 -32.18 15.09 3.00
C SER A 498 -31.16 13.92 3.01
N ILE A 499 -31.20 13.04 2.01
CA ILE A 499 -30.24 11.93 1.89
C ILE A 499 -28.81 12.48 1.82
N ASN A 500 -28.59 13.55 1.06
CA ASN A 500 -27.25 14.14 0.91
C ASN A 500 -26.74 14.77 2.22
N ILE A 501 -27.61 15.47 2.95
CA ILE A 501 -27.27 16.09 4.24
C ILE A 501 -26.90 15.01 5.26
N PHE A 502 -27.79 14.04 5.52
CA PHE A 502 -27.57 13.02 6.53
C PHE A 502 -26.45 12.07 6.15
N GLY A 503 -26.37 11.65 4.88
CA GLY A 503 -25.28 10.83 4.34
C GLY A 503 -23.92 11.52 4.46
N GLY A 504 -23.85 12.81 4.13
CA GLY A 504 -22.63 13.60 4.24
C GLY A 504 -22.13 13.74 5.68
N PHE A 505 -23.03 14.03 6.62
CA PHE A 505 -22.67 14.08 8.04
C PHE A 505 -22.21 12.72 8.57
N LEU A 506 -22.85 11.62 8.17
CA LEU A 506 -22.47 10.26 8.58
C LEU A 506 -21.06 9.88 8.09
N VAL A 507 -20.76 10.18 6.83
CA VAL A 507 -19.43 9.96 6.23
C VAL A 507 -18.37 10.81 6.93
N SER A 508 -18.67 12.10 7.17
CA SER A 508 -17.76 13.00 7.89
C SER A 508 -17.50 12.55 9.33
N TYR A 509 -18.53 12.13 10.04
CA TYR A 509 -18.41 11.61 11.40
C TYR A 509 -17.55 10.33 11.42
N ARG A 510 -17.80 9.39 10.50
CA ARG A 510 -17.01 8.16 10.38
C ARG A 510 -15.54 8.44 10.04
N MET A 511 -15.27 9.41 9.18
CA MET A 511 -13.92 9.82 8.82
C MET A 511 -13.20 10.53 9.97
N LEU A 512 -13.87 11.45 10.66
CA LEU A 512 -13.33 12.13 11.84
C LEU A 512 -13.08 11.16 13.00
N SER A 513 -13.90 10.11 13.14
CA SER A 513 -13.69 9.08 14.15
C SER A 513 -12.42 8.23 13.87
N MET A 514 -12.01 8.11 12.61
CA MET A 514 -10.75 7.42 12.26
C MET A 514 -9.49 8.23 12.67
N PHE A 515 -9.62 9.55 12.85
CA PHE A 515 -8.54 10.44 13.30
C PHE A 515 -8.59 10.77 14.79
N LYS A 516 -9.67 10.41 15.49
CA LYS A 516 -9.70 10.49 16.94
C LYS A 516 -8.90 9.34 17.53
N ARG A 517 -7.84 9.65 18.30
CA ARG A 517 -7.27 8.69 19.24
C ARG A 517 -8.41 8.28 20.16
N GLU A 518 -8.74 7.00 20.20
CA GLU A 518 -9.51 6.45 21.32
C GLU A 518 -8.64 6.66 22.55
N ALA A 519 -9.16 7.49 23.49
CA ALA A 519 -8.56 7.72 24.79
C ALA A 519 -8.64 6.45 25.63
#